data_1e92d6108c53d71caf6f81f512bc7825
#
_entry.id   1e92d6108c53d71caf6f81f512bc7825
#
_cell.length_a   1.000
_cell.length_b   1.000
_cell.length_c   1.000
_cell.angle_alpha   90.00
_cell.angle_beta   90.00
_cell.angle_gamma   90.00
#
_symmetry.space_group_name_H-M   'P 1'
#
loop_
_entity.id
_entity.type
_entity.pdbx_description
1 polymer ?
#
loop_
_entity_poly.entity_id
_entity_poly.type
_entity_poly.pdbx_seq_one_letter_code
_entity_poly.pdbx_strand_id
1 'polypeptide(L)'
;AEIDFYEAVARGELGEGDAAEALFARAAPQFSGHGPFLGARARNALRRGEPRQAEALAQEAGARDPADQFALAYLSLAWRVLGDPREAWLHDYDAQVQQRPIAWLAEPGALEELCSVLRGLHRAASHPPDQSLRGGTQTEGALFRRSHPVLRRLRAAILAEVAAHIARMPDDPDHPHYRRRAAGVRLAGSWSVRLTGAGFHIAHIHQAGWISSALHLVVPPPDPADPPHAGSLVLGEPPAELGLGLPPRRIVAPIAGALVLFPSSMWHGTVAFAGGHERLTVAFDAVPVG
;
A
#
# COMPACT_ATOMS: atom_id res chain seq x y z
N ALA A 1 30.96 -1.21 -5.42
CA ALA A 1 29.88 -1.06 -4.41
C ALA A 1 28.50 -0.89 -5.08
N GLU A 2 28.33 0.04 -6.03
CA GLU A 2 27.03 0.22 -6.68
C GLU A 2 26.62 -1.03 -7.47
N ILE A 3 27.53 -1.61 -8.24
CA ILE A 3 27.32 -2.89 -8.93
C ILE A 3 26.98 -4.00 -7.91
N ASP A 4 27.73 -4.06 -6.80
CA ASP A 4 27.49 -5.05 -5.75
C ASP A 4 26.08 -4.89 -5.13
N PHE A 5 25.62 -3.66 -4.96
CA PHE A 5 24.28 -3.38 -4.45
C PHE A 5 23.19 -3.92 -5.40
N TYR A 6 23.24 -3.57 -6.68
CA TYR A 6 22.24 -4.04 -7.64
C TYR A 6 22.32 -5.55 -7.86
N GLU A 7 23.53 -6.13 -7.88
CA GLU A 7 23.69 -7.57 -7.93
C GLU A 7 23.13 -8.26 -6.68
N ALA A 8 23.36 -7.70 -5.50
CA ALA A 8 22.79 -8.20 -4.26
C ALA A 8 21.26 -8.22 -4.29
N VAL A 9 20.64 -7.15 -4.78
CA VAL A 9 19.18 -7.09 -4.95
C VAL A 9 18.72 -8.21 -5.89
N ALA A 10 19.34 -8.33 -7.07
CA ALA A 10 18.97 -9.34 -8.06
C ALA A 10 19.11 -10.78 -7.51
N ARG A 11 20.22 -11.09 -6.82
CA ARG A 11 20.43 -12.41 -6.20
C ARG A 11 19.40 -12.68 -5.09
N GLY A 12 19.08 -11.69 -4.28
CA GLY A 12 18.03 -11.81 -3.27
C GLY A 12 16.67 -12.14 -3.88
N GLU A 13 16.31 -11.52 -5.02
CA GLU A 13 15.08 -11.85 -5.75
C GLU A 13 15.08 -13.28 -6.32
N LEU A 14 16.25 -13.82 -6.69
CA LEU A 14 16.42 -15.20 -7.15
C LEU A 14 16.45 -16.23 -6.01
N GLY A 15 16.34 -15.81 -4.74
CA GLY A 15 16.40 -16.68 -3.58
C GLY A 15 17.83 -17.03 -3.13
N GLU A 16 18.84 -16.40 -3.70
CA GLU A 16 20.26 -16.60 -3.36
C GLU A 16 20.67 -15.70 -2.15
N GLY A 17 19.94 -15.79 -1.03
CA GLY A 17 20.02 -14.87 0.09
C GLY A 17 21.40 -14.71 0.71
N ASP A 18 22.20 -15.79 0.86
CA ASP A 18 23.54 -15.73 1.42
C ASP A 18 24.54 -15.06 0.47
N ALA A 19 24.43 -15.34 -0.83
CA ALA A 19 25.24 -14.68 -1.85
C ALA A 19 24.89 -13.17 -1.93
N ALA A 20 23.62 -12.83 -1.82
CA ALA A 20 23.16 -11.45 -1.74
C ALA A 20 23.73 -10.74 -0.48
N GLU A 21 23.70 -11.38 0.68
CA GLU A 21 24.21 -10.79 1.93
C GLU A 21 25.73 -10.54 1.86
N ALA A 22 26.50 -11.42 1.25
CA ALA A 22 27.95 -11.22 1.04
C ALA A 22 28.21 -9.95 0.20
N LEU A 23 27.38 -9.71 -0.81
CA LEU A 23 27.46 -8.52 -1.65
C LEU A 23 27.01 -7.25 -0.91
N PHE A 24 25.91 -7.32 -0.14
CA PHE A 24 25.46 -6.23 0.72
C PHE A 24 26.54 -5.86 1.75
N ALA A 25 27.15 -6.84 2.40
CA ALA A 25 28.21 -6.59 3.39
C ALA A 25 29.42 -5.89 2.76
N ARG A 26 29.81 -6.26 1.54
CA ARG A 26 30.90 -5.63 0.79
C ARG A 26 30.56 -4.20 0.37
N ALA A 27 29.31 -3.93 0.02
CA ALA A 27 28.86 -2.61 -0.41
C ALA A 27 28.60 -1.65 0.77
N ALA A 28 28.25 -2.18 1.95
CA ALA A 28 27.78 -1.41 3.12
C ALA A 28 28.65 -0.20 3.52
N PRO A 29 30.00 -0.22 3.48
CA PRO A 29 30.79 0.95 3.86
C PRO A 29 30.51 2.19 3.01
N GLN A 30 30.06 2.02 1.75
CA GLN A 30 29.78 3.12 0.83
C GLN A 30 28.31 3.56 0.86
N PHE A 31 27.42 2.75 1.45
CA PHE A 31 25.98 3.01 1.55
C PHE A 31 25.53 3.24 3.00
N SER A 32 26.42 3.66 3.89
CA SER A 32 26.07 3.95 5.28
C SER A 32 24.88 4.92 5.36
N GLY A 33 23.78 4.48 5.97
CA GLY A 33 22.56 5.26 6.14
C GLY A 33 21.77 5.54 4.87
N HIS A 34 22.05 4.87 3.76
CA HIS A 34 21.25 4.99 2.53
C HIS A 34 19.97 4.13 2.67
N GLY A 35 18.79 4.79 2.81
CA GLY A 35 17.51 4.13 3.08
C GLY A 35 17.18 2.99 2.12
N PRO A 36 17.20 3.18 0.78
CA PRO A 36 16.96 2.11 -0.17
C PRO A 36 17.90 0.89 -0.03
N PHE A 37 19.16 1.12 0.30
CA PHE A 37 20.13 0.04 0.56
C PHE A 37 19.78 -0.73 1.82
N LEU A 38 19.53 -0.02 2.93
CA LEU A 38 19.16 -0.62 4.21
C LEU A 38 17.86 -1.42 4.10
N GLY A 39 16.86 -0.88 3.39
CA GLY A 39 15.59 -1.55 3.14
C GLY A 39 15.74 -2.83 2.29
N ALA A 40 16.54 -2.78 1.23
CA ALA A 40 16.80 -3.96 0.40
C ALA A 40 17.54 -5.06 1.20
N ARG A 41 18.50 -4.68 2.03
CA ARG A 41 19.22 -5.61 2.89
C ARG A 41 18.33 -6.16 4.02
N ALA A 42 17.43 -5.34 4.60
CA ALA A 42 16.43 -5.80 5.58
C ALA A 42 15.46 -6.83 4.96
N ARG A 43 15.04 -6.60 3.71
CA ARG A 43 14.25 -7.56 2.95
C ARG A 43 14.99 -8.90 2.77
N ASN A 44 16.27 -8.85 2.38
CA ASN A 44 17.10 -10.06 2.25
C ASN A 44 17.26 -10.78 3.60
N ALA A 45 17.46 -10.05 4.69
CA ALA A 45 17.56 -10.63 6.03
C ALA A 45 16.26 -11.37 6.44
N LEU A 46 15.07 -10.81 6.15
CA LEU A 46 13.81 -11.52 6.39
C LEU A 46 13.69 -12.81 5.59
N ARG A 47 14.07 -12.80 4.31
CA ARG A 47 14.08 -14.02 3.47
C ARG A 47 15.02 -15.10 4.00
N ARG A 48 16.12 -14.71 4.64
CA ARG A 48 17.08 -15.62 5.25
C ARG A 48 16.66 -16.10 6.65
N GLY A 49 15.50 -15.65 7.15
CA GLY A 49 15.06 -15.98 8.51
C GLY A 49 15.83 -15.25 9.61
N GLU A 50 16.37 -14.07 9.30
CA GLU A 50 17.17 -13.24 10.23
C GLU A 50 16.41 -11.96 10.66
N PRO A 51 15.29 -12.08 11.39
CA PRO A 51 14.44 -10.93 11.72
C PRO A 51 15.12 -9.89 12.61
N ARG A 52 16.09 -10.27 13.45
CA ARG A 52 16.84 -9.30 14.26
C ARG A 52 17.77 -8.44 13.42
N GLN A 53 18.38 -8.99 12.37
CA GLN A 53 19.16 -8.20 11.42
C GLN A 53 18.26 -7.25 10.64
N ALA A 54 17.09 -7.72 10.21
CA ALA A 54 16.11 -6.89 9.53
C ALA A 54 15.61 -5.74 10.42
N GLU A 55 15.32 -6.01 11.69
CA GLU A 55 14.99 -4.99 12.70
C GLU A 55 16.07 -3.91 12.80
N ALA A 56 17.33 -4.30 12.97
CA ALA A 56 18.44 -3.35 13.12
C ALA A 56 18.61 -2.46 11.88
N LEU A 57 18.53 -3.05 10.67
CA LEU A 57 18.63 -2.31 9.40
C LEU A 57 17.46 -1.34 9.19
N ALA A 58 16.25 -1.78 9.51
CA ALA A 58 15.06 -0.94 9.41
C ALA A 58 15.07 0.21 10.43
N GLN A 59 15.54 -0.04 11.64
CA GLN A 59 15.73 0.99 12.67
C GLN A 59 16.81 2.01 12.26
N GLU A 60 17.92 1.56 11.66
CA GLU A 60 18.94 2.47 11.13
C GLU A 60 18.37 3.38 10.03
N ALA A 61 17.58 2.85 9.10
CA ALA A 61 16.90 3.64 8.08
C ALA A 61 15.91 4.63 8.70
N GLY A 62 15.06 4.17 9.61
CA GLY A 62 14.07 5.00 10.32
C GLY A 62 14.68 6.08 11.21
N ALA A 63 15.90 5.88 11.76
CA ALA A 63 16.61 6.90 12.50
C ALA A 63 17.07 8.07 11.60
N ARG A 64 17.31 7.82 10.33
CA ARG A 64 17.65 8.84 9.31
C ARG A 64 16.44 9.57 8.78
N ASP A 65 15.41 8.80 8.46
CA ASP A 65 14.11 9.31 8.01
C ASP A 65 12.98 8.59 8.74
N PRO A 66 12.43 9.18 9.81
CA PRO A 66 11.30 8.61 10.54
C PRO A 66 10.02 8.47 9.71
N ALA A 67 9.97 9.06 8.51
CA ALA A 67 8.86 8.97 7.58
C ALA A 67 9.08 7.90 6.48
N ASP A 68 10.21 7.20 6.49
CA ASP A 68 10.51 6.15 5.51
C ASP A 68 9.53 4.98 5.64
N GLN A 69 8.55 4.93 4.73
CA GLN A 69 7.50 3.91 4.73
C GLN A 69 8.06 2.51 4.49
N PHE A 70 9.16 2.40 3.77
CA PHE A 70 9.81 1.12 3.49
C PHE A 70 10.48 0.55 4.75
N ALA A 71 11.19 1.40 5.49
CA ALA A 71 11.76 1.05 6.78
C ALA A 71 10.67 0.60 7.78
N LEU A 72 9.58 1.37 7.91
CA LEU A 72 8.47 1.05 8.81
C LEU A 72 7.79 -0.28 8.44
N ALA A 73 7.63 -0.55 7.15
CA ALA A 73 7.01 -1.78 6.66
C ALA A 73 7.85 -3.03 7.01
N TYR A 74 9.17 -2.98 6.82
CA TYR A 74 10.04 -4.11 7.18
C TYR A 74 10.26 -4.23 8.69
N LEU A 75 10.29 -3.12 9.41
CA LEU A 75 10.34 -3.12 10.87
C LEU A 75 9.12 -3.83 11.47
N SER A 76 7.92 -3.53 10.95
CA SER A 76 6.69 -4.21 11.34
C SER A 76 6.77 -5.73 11.12
N LEU A 77 7.26 -6.18 9.96
CA LEU A 77 7.42 -7.61 9.69
C LEU A 77 8.45 -8.26 10.61
N ALA A 78 9.59 -7.60 10.84
CA ALA A 78 10.62 -8.11 11.75
C ALA A 78 10.07 -8.28 13.17
N TRP A 79 9.37 -7.28 13.71
CA TRP A 79 8.73 -7.37 15.02
C TRP A 79 7.67 -8.46 15.09
N ARG A 80 6.90 -8.60 14.02
CA ARG A 80 5.88 -9.65 13.95
C ARG A 80 6.48 -11.05 13.99
N VAL A 81 7.57 -11.30 13.24
CA VAL A 81 8.28 -12.60 13.27
C VAL A 81 8.90 -12.86 14.65
N LEU A 82 9.38 -11.80 15.32
CA LEU A 82 9.94 -11.88 16.67
C LEU A 82 8.90 -11.99 17.79
N GLY A 83 7.60 -11.81 17.49
CA GLY A 83 6.54 -11.73 18.50
C GLY A 83 6.64 -10.47 19.37
N ASP A 84 7.24 -9.39 18.87
CA ASP A 84 7.43 -8.14 19.59
C ASP A 84 6.13 -7.31 19.59
N PRO A 85 5.61 -6.89 20.77
CA PRO A 85 4.37 -6.13 20.87
C PRO A 85 4.42 -4.74 20.22
N ARG A 86 5.59 -4.22 19.93
CA ARG A 86 5.76 -2.95 19.19
C ARG A 86 5.17 -2.99 17.79
N GLU A 87 4.98 -4.18 17.21
CA GLU A 87 4.27 -4.32 15.92
C GLU A 87 2.84 -3.78 16.02
N ALA A 88 2.11 -4.14 17.08
CA ALA A 88 0.74 -3.67 17.29
C ALA A 88 0.66 -2.16 17.64
N TRP A 89 1.72 -1.59 18.26
CA TRP A 89 1.82 -0.16 18.44
C TRP A 89 2.06 0.56 17.11
N LEU A 90 2.97 0.06 16.27
CA LEU A 90 3.29 0.68 14.98
C LEU A 90 2.13 0.59 13.99
N HIS A 91 1.53 -0.59 13.88
CA HIS A 91 0.40 -0.86 12.99
C HIS A 91 -0.79 -1.42 13.78
N ASP A 92 -1.56 -0.50 14.40
CA ASP A 92 -2.86 -0.82 14.98
C ASP A 92 -3.91 -0.88 13.86
N TYR A 93 -4.13 -2.09 13.35
CA TYR A 93 -5.05 -2.31 12.23
C TYR A 93 -6.50 -1.94 12.56
N ASP A 94 -6.91 -1.91 13.82
CA ASP A 94 -8.25 -1.52 14.23
C ASP A 94 -8.43 -0.01 14.32
N ALA A 95 -7.46 0.71 14.87
CA ALA A 95 -7.51 2.15 15.02
C ALA A 95 -7.13 2.91 13.73
N GLN A 96 -6.13 2.42 12.99
CA GLN A 96 -5.54 3.13 11.86
C GLN A 96 -6.24 2.86 10.52
N VAL A 97 -6.98 1.75 10.40
CA VAL A 97 -7.71 1.41 9.17
C VAL A 97 -9.16 1.79 9.30
N GLN A 98 -9.63 2.72 8.48
CA GLN A 98 -11.01 3.19 8.51
C GLN A 98 -11.70 3.00 7.18
N GLN A 99 -12.95 2.51 7.20
CA GLN A 99 -13.83 2.42 6.03
C GLN A 99 -15.04 3.33 6.24
N ARG A 100 -15.26 4.28 5.32
CA ARG A 100 -16.35 5.25 5.40
C ARG A 100 -16.99 5.49 4.04
N PRO A 101 -18.32 5.65 3.97
CA PRO A 101 -18.99 6.01 2.73
C PRO A 101 -18.63 7.45 2.31
N ILE A 102 -18.47 7.65 1.01
CA ILE A 102 -18.48 9.00 0.41
C ILE A 102 -19.93 9.41 0.19
N ALA A 103 -20.43 10.28 1.05
CA ALA A 103 -21.87 10.55 1.17
C ALA A 103 -22.57 10.89 -0.16
N TRP A 104 -22.00 11.73 -1.01
CA TRP A 104 -22.61 12.13 -2.26
C TRP A 104 -22.70 11.01 -3.30
N LEU A 105 -21.92 9.92 -3.18
CA LEU A 105 -22.04 8.76 -4.05
C LEU A 105 -23.33 7.97 -3.82
N ALA A 106 -24.04 8.21 -2.74
CA ALA A 106 -25.36 7.67 -2.48
C ALA A 106 -26.50 8.46 -3.17
N GLU A 107 -26.21 9.63 -3.75
CA GLU A 107 -27.18 10.38 -4.53
C GLU A 107 -27.55 9.63 -5.83
N PRO A 108 -28.81 9.67 -6.28
CA PRO A 108 -29.22 8.98 -7.50
C PRO A 108 -28.34 9.34 -8.71
N GLY A 109 -27.80 8.35 -9.39
CA GLY A 109 -26.96 8.52 -10.58
C GLY A 109 -25.51 8.96 -10.34
N ALA A 110 -25.14 9.42 -9.13
CA ALA A 110 -23.80 9.96 -8.87
C ALA A 110 -22.69 8.91 -9.03
N LEU A 111 -22.90 7.71 -8.50
CA LEU A 111 -21.96 6.60 -8.62
C LEU A 111 -21.81 6.14 -10.09
N GLU A 112 -22.91 6.06 -10.82
CA GLU A 112 -22.93 5.67 -12.23
C GLU A 112 -22.21 6.69 -13.13
N GLU A 113 -22.45 7.99 -12.90
CA GLU A 113 -21.73 9.07 -13.61
C GLU A 113 -20.22 8.94 -13.41
N LEU A 114 -19.79 8.78 -12.15
CA LEU A 114 -18.38 8.63 -11.82
C LEU A 114 -17.79 7.38 -12.50
N CYS A 115 -18.44 6.24 -12.41
CA CYS A 115 -18.01 4.99 -13.04
C CYS A 115 -17.91 5.13 -14.57
N SER A 116 -18.86 5.78 -15.20
CA SER A 116 -18.85 6.03 -16.65
C SER A 116 -17.65 6.86 -17.07
N VAL A 117 -17.37 7.96 -16.36
CA VAL A 117 -16.20 8.81 -16.61
C VAL A 117 -14.90 8.03 -16.44
N LEU A 118 -14.77 7.26 -15.37
CA LEU A 118 -13.56 6.48 -15.09
C LEU A 118 -13.33 5.40 -16.16
N ARG A 119 -14.37 4.64 -16.54
CA ARG A 119 -14.26 3.63 -17.62
C ARG A 119 -13.72 4.23 -18.91
N GLY A 120 -14.15 5.45 -19.27
CA GLY A 120 -13.65 6.17 -20.44
C GLY A 120 -12.17 6.57 -20.35
N LEU A 121 -11.56 6.53 -19.17
CA LEU A 121 -10.15 6.84 -18.97
C LEU A 121 -9.23 5.60 -19.07
N HIS A 122 -9.77 4.39 -18.96
CA HIS A 122 -9.02 3.14 -19.08
C HIS A 122 -8.82 2.78 -20.56
N ARG A 123 -7.73 3.25 -21.16
CA ARG A 123 -7.39 3.07 -22.59
C ARG A 123 -6.32 2.00 -22.83
N ALA A 124 -5.58 1.59 -21.79
CA ALA A 124 -4.56 0.57 -21.91
C ALA A 124 -5.20 -0.81 -22.12
N ALA A 125 -4.50 -1.69 -22.85
CA ALA A 125 -4.92 -3.08 -23.07
C ALA A 125 -4.49 -4.02 -21.94
N SER A 126 -3.48 -3.63 -21.14
CA SER A 126 -2.92 -4.42 -20.04
C SER A 126 -2.46 -3.52 -18.90
N HIS A 127 -2.10 -4.16 -17.78
CA HIS A 127 -1.49 -3.43 -16.65
C HIS A 127 -0.07 -2.96 -17.00
N PRO A 128 0.38 -1.82 -16.42
CA PRO A 128 1.75 -1.38 -16.55
C PRO A 128 2.71 -2.44 -15.95
N PRO A 129 3.90 -2.66 -16.55
CA PRO A 129 4.95 -3.46 -15.91
C PRO A 129 5.35 -2.84 -14.56
N ASP A 130 5.88 -3.65 -13.66
CA ASP A 130 6.38 -3.25 -12.34
C ASP A 130 5.33 -2.65 -11.36
N GLN A 131 4.04 -2.84 -11.65
CA GLN A 131 2.96 -2.49 -10.74
C GLN A 131 2.47 -3.73 -9.96
N SER A 132 1.84 -3.49 -8.79
CA SER A 132 1.23 -4.56 -7.98
C SER A 132 0.01 -5.20 -8.64
N LEU A 133 -0.58 -4.53 -9.60
CA LEU A 133 -1.77 -4.93 -10.35
C LEU A 133 -1.52 -6.18 -11.19
N ARG A 134 -2.48 -7.12 -11.17
CA ARG A 134 -2.56 -8.30 -12.05
C ARG A 134 -3.98 -8.39 -12.62
N GLY A 135 -4.10 -8.62 -13.92
CA GLY A 135 -5.40 -8.84 -14.58
C GLY A 135 -6.31 -7.61 -14.65
N GLY A 136 -5.86 -6.53 -15.25
CA GLY A 136 -6.64 -5.30 -15.38
C GLY A 136 -5.87 -4.12 -15.96
N THR A 137 -6.38 -2.92 -15.76
CA THR A 137 -5.78 -1.68 -16.24
C THR A 137 -5.76 -0.62 -15.14
N GLN A 138 -4.83 0.31 -15.26
CA GLN A 138 -4.73 1.49 -14.40
C GLN A 138 -4.73 2.75 -15.27
N THR A 139 -5.35 3.83 -14.79
CA THR A 139 -5.31 5.11 -15.50
C THR A 139 -3.91 5.72 -15.46
N GLU A 140 -3.49 6.32 -16.56
CA GLU A 140 -2.22 7.02 -16.68
C GLU A 140 -2.26 8.40 -16.00
N GLY A 141 -1.15 8.78 -15.40
CA GLY A 141 -0.96 10.06 -14.73
C GLY A 141 -1.83 10.24 -13.48
N ALA A 142 -1.78 11.44 -12.92
CA ALA A 142 -2.54 11.75 -11.72
C ALA A 142 -4.03 12.01 -12.05
N LEU A 143 -4.92 11.14 -11.60
CA LEU A 143 -6.36 11.19 -11.86
C LEU A 143 -6.96 12.56 -11.49
N PHE A 144 -6.61 13.10 -10.32
CA PHE A 144 -7.18 14.35 -9.80
C PHE A 144 -6.53 15.63 -10.35
N ARG A 145 -5.62 15.53 -11.31
CA ARG A 145 -5.16 16.66 -12.14
C ARG A 145 -6.07 16.90 -13.35
N ARG A 146 -7.00 15.99 -13.63
CA ARG A 146 -7.97 16.12 -14.72
C ARG A 146 -9.07 17.11 -14.35
N SER A 147 -9.55 17.89 -15.32
CA SER A 147 -10.49 19.00 -15.11
C SER A 147 -11.98 18.59 -15.09
N HIS A 148 -12.31 17.29 -15.20
CA HIS A 148 -13.71 16.83 -15.25
C HIS A 148 -14.47 17.20 -13.95
N PRO A 149 -15.70 17.75 -14.02
CA PRO A 149 -16.45 18.19 -12.84
C PRO A 149 -16.63 17.11 -11.78
N VAL A 150 -17.00 15.88 -12.17
CA VAL A 150 -17.20 14.77 -11.22
C VAL A 150 -15.91 14.37 -10.52
N LEU A 151 -14.75 14.44 -11.18
CA LEU A 151 -13.45 14.16 -10.55
C LEU A 151 -13.04 15.27 -9.57
N ARG A 152 -13.39 16.52 -9.85
CA ARG A 152 -13.19 17.63 -8.90
C ARG A 152 -14.07 17.47 -7.66
N ARG A 153 -15.34 17.07 -7.85
CA ARG A 153 -16.25 16.75 -6.74
C ARG A 153 -15.71 15.61 -5.89
N LEU A 154 -15.28 14.53 -6.52
CA LEU A 154 -14.67 13.38 -5.83
C LEU A 154 -13.41 13.81 -5.05
N ARG A 155 -12.51 14.57 -5.68
CA ARG A 155 -11.31 15.06 -5.00
C ARG A 155 -11.63 15.88 -3.76
N ALA A 156 -12.62 16.77 -3.84
CA ALA A 156 -13.03 17.58 -2.69
C ALA A 156 -13.58 16.71 -1.54
N ALA A 157 -14.44 15.73 -1.85
CA ALA A 157 -14.97 14.80 -0.86
C ALA A 157 -13.87 13.95 -0.22
N ILE A 158 -12.95 13.43 -1.00
CA ILE A 158 -11.78 12.67 -0.51
C ILE A 158 -10.94 13.50 0.45
N LEU A 159 -10.62 14.75 0.09
CA LEU A 159 -9.83 15.62 0.98
C LEU A 159 -10.55 15.91 2.30
N ALA A 160 -11.86 16.04 2.28
CA ALA A 160 -12.66 16.20 3.50
C ALA A 160 -12.61 14.94 4.39
N GLU A 161 -12.71 13.73 3.80
CA GLU A 161 -12.60 12.47 4.55
C GLU A 161 -11.18 12.25 5.09
N VAL A 162 -10.15 12.59 4.34
CA VAL A 162 -8.75 12.54 4.81
C VAL A 162 -8.54 13.50 5.97
N ALA A 163 -9.04 14.74 5.89
CA ALA A 163 -8.98 15.71 6.99
C ALA A 163 -9.71 15.21 8.24
N ALA A 164 -10.90 14.63 8.06
CA ALA A 164 -11.66 14.02 9.16
C ALA A 164 -10.94 12.80 9.76
N HIS A 165 -10.23 12.02 8.96
CA HIS A 165 -9.39 10.91 9.44
C HIS A 165 -8.22 11.43 10.29
N ILE A 166 -7.50 12.44 9.80
CA ILE A 166 -6.38 13.05 10.51
C ILE A 166 -6.82 13.67 11.84
N ALA A 167 -7.98 14.31 11.86
CA ALA A 167 -8.54 14.92 13.09
C ALA A 167 -8.80 13.90 14.21
N ARG A 168 -9.02 12.64 13.87
CA ARG A 168 -9.23 11.53 14.83
C ARG A 168 -7.94 10.83 15.26
N MET A 169 -6.81 11.10 14.61
CA MET A 169 -5.53 10.52 14.99
C MET A 169 -5.13 10.96 16.40
N PRO A 170 -4.57 10.06 17.22
CA PRO A 170 -3.97 10.43 18.48
C PRO A 170 -2.90 11.52 18.32
N ASP A 171 -2.73 12.33 19.37
CA ASP A 171 -1.60 13.25 19.49
C ASP A 171 -0.42 12.51 20.15
N ASP A 172 0.34 11.80 19.31
CA ASP A 172 1.47 10.99 19.72
C ASP A 172 2.70 11.36 18.86
N PRO A 173 3.58 12.23 19.38
CA PRO A 173 4.77 12.69 18.64
C PRO A 173 5.85 11.61 18.49
N ASP A 174 5.79 10.54 19.28
CA ASP A 174 6.76 9.44 19.20
C ASP A 174 6.36 8.41 18.15
N HIS A 175 5.07 8.32 17.83
CA HIS A 175 4.57 7.38 16.83
C HIS A 175 4.86 7.86 15.40
N PRO A 176 5.56 7.09 14.55
CA PRO A 176 6.03 7.55 13.25
C PRO A 176 4.90 7.96 12.27
N HIS A 177 3.72 7.35 12.39
CA HIS A 177 2.56 7.71 11.60
C HIS A 177 1.85 8.96 12.17
N TYR A 178 1.58 9.01 13.49
CA TYR A 178 0.81 10.07 14.11
C TYR A 178 1.58 11.39 14.26
N ARG A 179 2.91 11.35 14.46
CA ARG A 179 3.75 12.56 14.48
C ARG A 179 3.69 13.39 13.20
N ARG A 180 3.26 12.80 12.09
CA ARG A 180 3.06 13.47 10.80
C ARG A 180 1.72 14.17 10.68
N ARG A 181 0.87 14.13 11.74
CA ARG A 181 -0.42 14.81 11.80
C ARG A 181 -0.25 16.28 11.47
N ALA A 182 -0.92 16.74 10.43
CA ALA A 182 -0.80 18.09 9.89
C ALA A 182 -2.17 18.68 9.59
N ALA A 183 -2.24 20.01 9.60
CA ALA A 183 -3.47 20.74 9.30
C ALA A 183 -3.90 20.62 7.81
N GLY A 184 -2.97 20.31 6.92
CA GLY A 184 -3.23 20.18 5.50
C GLY A 184 -2.52 18.99 4.88
N VAL A 185 -3.10 18.46 3.79
CA VAL A 185 -2.53 17.39 3.00
C VAL A 185 -2.57 17.73 1.52
N ARG A 186 -1.63 17.14 0.77
CA ARG A 186 -1.70 17.09 -0.69
C ARG A 186 -1.74 15.62 -1.15
N LEU A 187 -2.31 15.38 -2.31
CA LEU A 187 -2.29 14.06 -2.92
C LEU A 187 -0.95 13.89 -3.67
N ALA A 188 -0.17 12.90 -3.26
CA ALA A 188 1.12 12.57 -3.88
C ALA A 188 0.93 11.79 -5.19
N GLY A 189 -0.09 10.93 -5.25
CA GLY A 189 -0.52 10.17 -6.42
C GLY A 189 -2.03 9.95 -6.40
N SER A 190 -2.62 9.67 -7.56
CA SER A 190 -4.03 9.28 -7.66
C SER A 190 -4.30 8.58 -8.98
N TRP A 191 -5.01 7.45 -8.95
CA TRP A 191 -5.31 6.64 -10.12
C TRP A 191 -6.62 5.88 -9.94
N SER A 192 -7.20 5.40 -11.04
CA SER A 192 -8.26 4.42 -11.03
C SER A 192 -7.74 3.08 -11.51
N VAL A 193 -8.20 2.01 -10.88
CA VAL A 193 -7.89 0.63 -11.25
C VAL A 193 -9.17 -0.06 -11.67
N ARG A 194 -9.11 -0.73 -12.82
CA ARG A 194 -10.19 -1.54 -13.37
C ARG A 194 -9.68 -2.97 -13.53
N LEU A 195 -10.15 -3.85 -12.67
CA LEU A 195 -9.87 -5.29 -12.75
C LEU A 195 -10.99 -5.98 -13.52
N THR A 196 -10.62 -6.96 -14.31
CA THR A 196 -11.55 -7.84 -15.02
C THR A 196 -11.04 -9.26 -14.88
N GLY A 197 -11.92 -10.22 -14.62
CA GLY A 197 -11.61 -11.64 -14.51
C GLY A 197 -10.41 -11.96 -13.63
N ALA A 198 -10.59 -12.55 -12.49
CA ALA A 198 -9.51 -13.00 -11.56
C ALA A 198 -8.43 -11.96 -11.22
N GLY A 199 -8.68 -10.67 -11.48
CA GLY A 199 -7.70 -9.60 -11.21
C GLY A 199 -7.51 -9.34 -9.72
N PHE A 200 -6.28 -8.99 -9.32
CA PHE A 200 -5.92 -8.70 -7.94
C PHE A 200 -4.69 -7.78 -7.84
N HIS A 201 -4.39 -7.34 -6.62
CA HIS A 201 -3.12 -6.71 -6.29
C HIS A 201 -2.29 -7.64 -5.41
N ILE A 202 -1.02 -7.86 -5.77
CA ILE A 202 -0.06 -8.52 -4.89
C ILE A 202 0.22 -7.63 -3.67
N ALA A 203 0.68 -8.23 -2.57
CA ALA A 203 1.06 -7.47 -1.38
C ALA A 203 2.17 -6.46 -1.68
N HIS A 204 1.95 -5.20 -1.34
CA HIS A 204 2.85 -4.08 -1.58
C HIS A 204 2.64 -2.97 -0.55
N ILE A 205 3.47 -1.93 -0.60
CA ILE A 205 3.35 -0.69 0.18
C ILE A 205 3.49 0.52 -0.75
N HIS A 206 3.16 1.71 -0.25
CA HIS A 206 3.36 2.95 -0.98
C HIS A 206 4.45 3.80 -0.31
N GLN A 207 5.68 3.73 -0.84
CA GLN A 207 6.85 4.39 -0.26
C GLN A 207 6.74 5.92 -0.20
N ALA A 208 6.10 6.54 -1.18
CA ALA A 208 5.94 7.98 -1.29
C ALA A 208 4.71 8.54 -0.54
N GLY A 209 3.92 7.68 0.11
CA GLY A 209 2.70 8.05 0.83
C GLY A 209 2.93 8.31 2.32
N TRP A 210 1.86 8.71 2.97
CA TRP A 210 1.65 8.70 4.42
C TRP A 210 0.35 7.98 4.75
N ILE A 211 -0.73 8.38 4.05
CA ILE A 211 -2.04 7.72 4.11
C ILE A 211 -2.35 7.22 2.70
N SER A 212 -2.55 5.92 2.57
CA SER A 212 -3.00 5.25 1.35
C SER A 212 -4.48 4.95 1.39
N SER A 213 -5.07 4.62 0.25
CA SER A 213 -6.51 4.50 0.13
C SER A 213 -6.97 3.44 -0.86
N ALA A 214 -8.23 3.00 -0.68
CA ALA A 214 -9.00 2.27 -1.68
C ALA A 214 -10.47 2.72 -1.62
N LEU A 215 -10.96 3.42 -2.65
CA LEU A 215 -12.37 3.73 -2.82
C LEU A 215 -12.99 2.70 -3.76
N HIS A 216 -13.90 1.89 -3.27
CA HIS A 216 -14.61 0.89 -4.06
C HIS A 216 -15.80 1.53 -4.78
N LEU A 217 -15.92 1.38 -6.09
CA LEU A 217 -17.01 1.92 -6.89
C LEU A 217 -17.88 0.83 -7.51
N VAL A 218 -17.23 -0.16 -8.14
CA VAL A 218 -17.89 -1.37 -8.62
C VAL A 218 -17.29 -2.55 -7.86
N VAL A 219 -18.17 -3.31 -7.23
CA VAL A 219 -17.83 -4.51 -6.47
C VAL A 219 -18.39 -5.71 -7.23
N PRO A 220 -17.57 -6.73 -7.55
CA PRO A 220 -18.06 -7.95 -8.17
C PRO A 220 -19.14 -8.60 -7.31
N PRO A 221 -20.24 -9.12 -7.91
CA PRO A 221 -21.18 -9.94 -7.17
C PRO A 221 -20.49 -11.24 -6.70
N PRO A 222 -20.94 -11.86 -5.61
CA PRO A 222 -20.42 -13.15 -5.17
C PRO A 222 -20.57 -14.22 -6.27
N ASP A 223 -19.55 -15.04 -6.45
CA ASP A 223 -19.54 -16.17 -7.38
C ASP A 223 -19.28 -17.47 -6.59
N PRO A 224 -19.97 -18.59 -6.87
CA PRO A 224 -19.72 -19.87 -6.20
C PRO A 224 -18.28 -20.38 -6.36
N ALA A 225 -17.53 -19.93 -7.37
CA ALA A 225 -16.13 -20.25 -7.57
C ALA A 225 -15.17 -19.31 -6.83
N ASP A 226 -15.68 -18.30 -6.14
CA ASP A 226 -14.86 -17.35 -5.40
C ASP A 226 -14.17 -18.01 -4.20
N PRO A 227 -12.89 -17.68 -3.95
CA PRO A 227 -12.27 -18.01 -2.69
C PRO A 227 -12.90 -17.19 -1.55
N PRO A 228 -12.71 -17.60 -0.29
CA PRO A 228 -13.10 -16.79 0.86
C PRO A 228 -12.57 -15.36 0.74
N HIS A 229 -13.43 -14.38 1.04
CA HIS A 229 -13.07 -12.95 0.99
C HIS A 229 -12.71 -12.39 -0.40
N ALA A 230 -13.17 -13.00 -1.48
CA ALA A 230 -12.94 -12.53 -2.84
C ALA A 230 -13.19 -11.02 -3.00
N GLY A 231 -12.30 -10.30 -3.68
CA GLY A 231 -12.37 -8.85 -3.87
C GLY A 231 -12.05 -7.99 -2.65
N SER A 232 -11.85 -8.58 -1.45
CA SER A 232 -11.52 -7.83 -0.24
C SER A 232 -10.10 -7.25 -0.28
N LEU A 233 -9.93 -6.11 0.40
CA LEU A 233 -8.63 -5.56 0.74
C LEU A 233 -8.05 -6.34 1.91
N VAL A 234 -6.82 -6.82 1.75
CA VAL A 234 -6.07 -7.56 2.77
C VAL A 234 -4.95 -6.68 3.27
N LEU A 235 -4.83 -6.55 4.59
CA LEU A 235 -3.79 -5.73 5.23
C LEU A 235 -2.94 -6.59 6.18
N GLY A 236 -1.64 -6.31 6.21
CA GLY A 236 -0.67 -6.95 7.08
C GLY A 236 -0.14 -8.30 6.57
N GLU A 237 -0.59 -8.78 5.43
CA GLU A 237 0.00 -9.95 4.79
C GLU A 237 1.25 -9.55 4.01
N PRO A 238 2.42 -10.14 4.31
CA PRO A 238 3.64 -9.83 3.57
C PRO A 238 3.61 -10.41 2.15
N PRO A 239 4.46 -9.90 1.24
CA PRO A 239 4.67 -10.52 -0.06
C PRO A 239 5.08 -11.99 0.09
N ALA A 240 4.47 -12.87 -0.72
CA ALA A 240 4.68 -14.32 -0.64
C ALA A 240 6.17 -14.71 -0.83
N GLU A 241 6.90 -13.95 -1.66
CA GLU A 241 8.33 -14.15 -1.92
C GLU A 241 9.25 -13.91 -0.71
N LEU A 242 8.72 -13.35 0.39
CA LEU A 242 9.47 -13.28 1.65
C LEU A 242 9.48 -14.60 2.43
N GLY A 243 8.58 -15.54 2.08
CA GLY A 243 8.53 -16.87 2.70
C GLY A 243 8.15 -16.87 4.19
N LEU A 244 7.56 -15.78 4.71
CA LEU A 244 7.32 -15.62 6.15
C LEU A 244 6.08 -16.38 6.65
N GLY A 245 5.15 -16.76 5.78
CA GLY A 245 3.94 -17.51 6.15
C GLY A 245 3.02 -16.80 7.15
N LEU A 246 3.09 -15.46 7.22
CA LEU A 246 2.30 -14.67 8.16
C LEU A 246 0.91 -14.40 7.58
N PRO A 247 -0.19 -14.72 8.31
CA PRO A 247 -1.55 -14.46 7.82
C PRO A 247 -1.85 -12.95 7.83
N PRO A 248 -2.91 -12.50 7.14
CA PRO A 248 -3.35 -11.11 7.22
C PRO A 248 -3.71 -10.72 8.65
N ARG A 249 -3.54 -9.45 8.97
CA ARG A 249 -3.98 -8.83 10.24
C ARG A 249 -5.42 -8.34 10.15
N ARG A 250 -5.80 -7.82 8.98
CA ARG A 250 -7.16 -7.33 8.75
C ARG A 250 -7.61 -7.59 7.32
N ILE A 251 -8.86 -7.97 7.18
CA ILE A 251 -9.54 -8.12 5.89
C ILE A 251 -10.71 -7.13 5.88
N VAL A 252 -10.78 -6.29 4.84
CA VAL A 252 -11.83 -5.29 4.67
C VAL A 252 -12.65 -5.63 3.44
N ALA A 253 -13.91 -6.02 3.66
CA ALA A 253 -14.83 -6.32 2.58
C ALA A 253 -15.11 -5.06 1.73
N PRO A 254 -15.16 -5.18 0.40
CA PRO A 254 -15.47 -4.05 -0.46
C PRO A 254 -16.94 -3.64 -0.33
N ILE A 255 -17.19 -2.35 -0.18
CA ILE A 255 -18.52 -1.75 -0.16
C ILE A 255 -18.54 -0.64 -1.22
N ALA A 256 -19.48 -0.70 -2.17
CA ALA A 256 -19.61 0.31 -3.20
C ALA A 256 -19.85 1.71 -2.60
N GLY A 257 -19.11 2.72 -3.05
CA GLY A 257 -19.13 4.08 -2.52
C GLY A 257 -18.35 4.28 -1.23
N ALA A 258 -17.70 3.25 -0.67
CA ALA A 258 -16.92 3.36 0.56
C ALA A 258 -15.42 3.53 0.29
N LEU A 259 -14.82 4.48 1.00
CA LEU A 259 -13.39 4.78 1.03
C LEU A 259 -12.73 4.08 2.23
N VAL A 260 -11.67 3.33 1.99
CA VAL A 260 -10.77 2.80 3.02
C VAL A 260 -9.53 3.68 3.08
N LEU A 261 -9.13 4.09 4.28
CA LEU A 261 -7.89 4.83 4.55
C LEU A 261 -7.03 4.02 5.52
N PHE A 262 -5.72 3.98 5.27
CA PHE A 262 -4.75 3.23 6.08
C PHE A 262 -3.32 3.81 5.92
N PRO A 263 -2.39 3.57 6.87
CA PRO A 263 -0.98 3.95 6.73
C PRO A 263 -0.33 3.36 5.50
N SER A 264 0.43 4.18 4.76
CA SER A 264 1.10 3.77 3.52
C SER A 264 2.17 2.68 3.73
N SER A 265 2.69 2.54 4.95
CA SER A 265 3.63 1.49 5.36
C SER A 265 2.99 0.14 5.64
N MET A 266 1.66 0.05 5.74
CA MET A 266 0.98 -1.24 5.90
C MET A 266 1.05 -2.04 4.61
N TRP A 267 1.56 -3.26 4.70
CA TRP A 267 1.48 -4.22 3.61
C TRP A 267 0.02 -4.47 3.25
N HIS A 268 -0.31 -4.36 1.97
CA HIS A 268 -1.67 -4.55 1.51
C HIS A 268 -1.75 -5.12 0.10
N GLY A 269 -2.79 -5.89 -0.13
CA GLY A 269 -3.13 -6.50 -1.40
C GLY A 269 -4.62 -6.73 -1.51
N THR A 270 -5.07 -7.50 -2.49
CA THR A 270 -6.47 -7.88 -2.61
C THR A 270 -6.61 -9.35 -2.95
N VAL A 271 -7.66 -9.99 -2.41
CA VAL A 271 -8.03 -11.35 -2.80
C VAL A 271 -8.56 -11.33 -4.23
N ALA A 272 -8.06 -12.25 -5.06
CA ALA A 272 -8.59 -12.45 -6.40
C ALA A 272 -10.08 -12.84 -6.33
N PHE A 273 -10.85 -12.51 -7.38
CA PHE A 273 -12.24 -12.92 -7.52
C PHE A 273 -12.42 -13.72 -8.82
N ALA A 274 -13.35 -14.66 -8.83
CA ALA A 274 -13.65 -15.46 -10.01
C ALA A 274 -14.55 -14.71 -11.01
N GLY A 275 -14.76 -15.33 -12.17
CA GLY A 275 -15.72 -14.86 -13.16
C GLY A 275 -15.27 -13.67 -14.00
N GLY A 276 -16.15 -13.25 -14.93
CA GLY A 276 -15.94 -12.16 -15.89
C GLY A 276 -16.38 -10.78 -15.39
N HIS A 277 -16.52 -10.61 -14.07
CA HIS A 277 -17.03 -9.37 -13.48
C HIS A 277 -15.98 -8.26 -13.43
N GLU A 278 -16.47 -7.02 -13.38
CA GLU A 278 -15.65 -5.82 -13.21
C GLU A 278 -15.50 -5.46 -11.74
N ARG A 279 -14.28 -5.09 -11.32
CA ARG A 279 -14.03 -4.34 -10.10
C ARG A 279 -13.41 -3.00 -10.47
N LEU A 280 -14.03 -1.89 -10.05
CA LEU A 280 -13.55 -0.54 -10.31
C LEU A 280 -13.26 0.16 -8.99
N THR A 281 -12.05 0.69 -8.86
CA THR A 281 -11.62 1.43 -7.67
C THR A 281 -10.92 2.73 -8.04
N VAL A 282 -10.90 3.67 -7.11
CA VAL A 282 -10.00 4.83 -7.13
C VAL A 282 -9.07 4.71 -5.94
N ALA A 283 -7.79 4.91 -6.17
CA ALA A 283 -6.77 4.95 -5.13
C ALA A 283 -5.98 6.26 -5.20
N PHE A 284 -5.46 6.67 -4.06
CA PHE A 284 -4.58 7.83 -3.92
C PHE A 284 -3.70 7.68 -2.70
N ASP A 285 -2.58 8.41 -2.71
CA ASP A 285 -1.74 8.62 -1.54
C ASP A 285 -1.80 10.09 -1.12
N ALA A 286 -1.96 10.31 0.18
CA ALA A 286 -1.88 11.63 0.78
C ALA A 286 -0.58 11.76 1.59
N VAL A 287 -0.01 12.98 1.56
CA VAL A 287 1.15 13.37 2.36
C VAL A 287 0.91 14.71 3.03
N PRO A 288 1.52 14.99 4.20
CA PRO A 288 1.42 16.29 4.83
C PRO A 288 1.87 17.42 3.90
N VAL A 289 1.24 18.58 4.01
CA VAL A 289 1.80 19.83 3.50
C VAL A 289 2.65 20.39 4.62
N GLY A 290 3.96 20.50 4.36
CA GLY A 290 4.94 21.08 5.27
C GLY A 290 4.80 22.60 5.35
#